data_5f0441e6a59222bcfe0eba694df7bb0c
#
_entry.id   5f0441e6a59222bcfe0eba694df7bb0c
#
_cell.length_a   1.000
_cell.length_b   1.000
_cell.length_c   1.000
_cell.angle_alpha   90.00
_cell.angle_beta   90.00
_cell.angle_gamma   90.00
#
_symmetry.space_group_name_H-M   'P 1'
#
loop_
_entity.id
_entity.type
_entity.pdbx_description
1 polymer ?
#
loop_
_entity_poly.entity_id
_entity_poly.type
_entity_poly.pdbx_seq_one_letter_code
_entity_poly.pdbx_strand_id
1 'polypeptide(L)'
;MKRFKAFLTEGKLGDCFQVAGRAMLKLDPNMEKAGYKLVHAYVHGEGELEGRRFGHAFNILGDVVFDNSNGNNIMMRKDNYFSQGGIDPKERGAYVEYNAEDSLLKMAKYHHWGPWDLNTSLEEEIPDENREIGKKKLRISPKILQIIKDKINGHV
;
A
#
# COMPACT_ATOMS: atom_id res chain seq x y z
N MET A 1 -4.39 1.25 -22.69
CA MET A 1 -3.35 1.07 -21.70
C MET A 1 -3.91 0.79 -20.34
N LYS A 2 -3.39 -0.22 -19.68
CA LYS A 2 -3.80 -0.50 -18.33
C LYS A 2 -3.31 0.56 -17.40
N ARG A 3 -4.13 0.89 -16.43
CA ARG A 3 -3.79 1.95 -15.51
C ARG A 3 -4.31 1.63 -14.14
N PHE A 4 -4.37 2.62 -13.33
CA PHE A 4 -4.95 2.51 -12.00
C PHE A 4 -6.42 2.14 -12.03
N LYS A 5 -7.05 2.24 -13.19
CA LYS A 5 -8.41 1.81 -13.37
C LYS A 5 -8.63 0.39 -12.84
N ALA A 6 -7.66 -0.48 -13.03
CA ALA A 6 -7.78 -1.86 -12.57
C ALA A 6 -7.91 -1.96 -11.05
N PHE A 7 -7.38 -1.00 -10.30
CA PHE A 7 -7.49 -1.00 -8.85
C PHE A 7 -8.90 -0.75 -8.40
N LEU A 8 -9.67 -0.06 -9.23
CA LEU A 8 -10.98 0.42 -8.85
C LEU A 8 -12.09 -0.50 -9.28
N THR A 9 -11.94 -1.08 -10.44
CA THR A 9 -13.04 -1.83 -11.06
C THR A 9 -13.24 -3.21 -10.49
N GLU A 10 -12.23 -3.76 -9.82
CA GLU A 10 -12.33 -5.10 -9.31
C GLU A 10 -13.03 -5.20 -7.96
N GLY A 11 -13.36 -4.07 -7.37
CA GLY A 11 -14.07 -4.06 -6.11
C GLY A 11 -13.31 -4.60 -4.92
N LYS A 12 -11.99 -4.65 -5.02
CA LYS A 12 -11.15 -5.19 -3.95
C LYS A 12 -10.40 -4.09 -3.22
N LEU A 13 -11.09 -3.01 -2.95
CA LEU A 13 -10.50 -1.90 -2.20
C LEU A 13 -10.05 -2.40 -0.83
N GLY A 14 -8.82 -2.09 -0.48
CA GLY A 14 -8.24 -2.54 0.77
C GLY A 14 -7.31 -3.72 0.64
N ASP A 15 -7.41 -4.47 -0.45
CA ASP A 15 -6.52 -5.60 -0.71
C ASP A 15 -5.07 -5.12 -0.88
N CYS A 16 -4.89 -3.96 -1.45
CA CYS A 16 -3.56 -3.45 -1.75
C CYS A 16 -2.67 -3.32 -0.51
N PHE A 17 -3.24 -2.90 0.61
CA PHE A 17 -2.46 -2.76 1.84
C PHE A 17 -1.95 -4.10 2.33
N GLN A 18 -2.80 -5.11 2.27
CA GLN A 18 -2.40 -6.45 2.68
C GLN A 18 -1.35 -7.03 1.73
N VAL A 19 -1.58 -6.89 0.43
CA VAL A 19 -0.66 -7.44 -0.56
C VAL A 19 0.72 -6.80 -0.45
N ALA A 20 0.76 -5.47 -0.40
CA ALA A 20 2.02 -4.76 -0.32
C ALA A 20 2.71 -4.98 1.02
N GLY A 21 1.92 -5.07 2.10
CA GLY A 21 2.47 -5.35 3.42
C GLY A 21 3.08 -6.73 3.52
N ARG A 22 2.39 -7.74 2.97
CA ARG A 22 2.92 -9.10 2.99
C ARG A 22 4.24 -9.21 2.25
N ALA A 23 4.41 -8.40 1.21
CA ALA A 23 5.68 -8.39 0.47
C ALA A 23 6.84 -8.02 1.37
N MET A 24 6.62 -7.15 2.35
CA MET A 24 7.67 -6.76 3.28
C MET A 24 8.07 -7.92 4.20
N LEU A 25 7.17 -8.84 4.47
CA LEU A 25 7.48 -10.00 5.30
C LEU A 25 8.32 -11.03 4.56
N LYS A 26 8.30 -11.00 3.25
CA LYS A 26 8.96 -11.99 2.42
C LYS A 26 10.29 -11.51 1.85
N LEU A 27 10.75 -10.34 2.26
CA LEU A 27 11.99 -9.80 1.73
C LEU A 27 13.18 -10.63 2.18
N ASP A 28 14.06 -10.93 1.22
CA ASP A 28 15.34 -11.50 1.58
C ASP A 28 16.29 -10.35 1.96
N PRO A 29 17.43 -10.68 2.61
CA PRO A 29 18.36 -9.65 3.06
C PRO A 29 18.89 -8.76 1.94
N ASN A 30 19.04 -9.30 0.73
CA ASN A 30 19.54 -8.52 -0.38
C ASN A 30 18.55 -7.46 -0.82
N MET A 31 17.28 -7.79 -0.86
CA MET A 31 16.24 -6.85 -1.23
C MET A 31 16.11 -5.74 -0.18
N GLU A 32 16.17 -6.13 1.07
CA GLU A 32 16.11 -5.15 2.15
C GLU A 32 17.28 -4.19 2.07
N LYS A 33 18.48 -4.73 1.85
CA LYS A 33 19.68 -3.93 1.72
C LYS A 33 19.62 -2.99 0.51
N ALA A 34 19.00 -3.45 -0.56
CA ALA A 34 18.85 -2.65 -1.77
C ALA A 34 17.83 -1.52 -1.61
N GLY A 35 17.10 -1.50 -0.51
CA GLY A 35 16.19 -0.41 -0.23
C GLY A 35 14.75 -0.64 -0.66
N TYR A 36 14.31 -1.90 -0.71
CA TYR A 36 12.92 -2.22 -1.02
C TYR A 36 12.02 -1.61 0.04
N LYS A 37 10.96 -0.94 -0.38
CA LYS A 37 10.10 -0.19 0.52
C LYS A 37 8.62 -0.45 0.30
N LEU A 38 7.86 -0.21 1.34
CA LEU A 38 6.41 -0.16 1.29
C LEU A 38 6.00 1.30 1.16
N VAL A 39 5.04 1.57 0.29
CA VAL A 39 4.52 2.93 0.12
C VAL A 39 3.03 2.93 0.39
N HIS A 40 2.59 3.89 1.18
CA HIS A 40 1.18 4.24 1.31
C HIS A 40 1.01 5.62 0.69
N ALA A 41 0.06 5.76 -0.21
CA ALA A 41 -0.14 7.03 -0.90
C ALA A 41 -1.61 7.21 -1.28
N TYR A 42 -2.00 8.45 -1.45
CA TYR A 42 -3.30 8.73 -2.06
C TYR A 42 -3.15 8.72 -3.57
N VAL A 43 -4.10 8.04 -4.22
CA VAL A 43 -4.16 7.99 -5.68
C VAL A 43 -5.50 8.57 -6.12
N HIS A 44 -5.54 8.98 -7.38
CA HIS A 44 -6.78 9.50 -7.98
C HIS A 44 -7.47 8.40 -8.76
N GLY A 45 -8.77 8.27 -8.57
CA GLY A 45 -9.56 7.25 -9.23
C GLY A 45 -9.82 7.54 -10.69
N GLU A 46 -10.31 6.53 -11.38
CA GLU A 46 -10.73 6.64 -12.77
C GLU A 46 -12.13 6.09 -12.90
N GLY A 47 -12.75 6.32 -14.06
CA GLY A 47 -14.10 5.86 -14.31
C GLY A 47 -15.08 6.52 -13.36
N GLU A 48 -15.87 5.73 -12.66
CA GLU A 48 -16.87 6.26 -11.73
C GLU A 48 -16.24 6.94 -10.54
N LEU A 49 -14.98 6.66 -10.26
CA LEU A 49 -14.26 7.27 -9.15
C LEU A 49 -13.33 8.38 -9.63
N GLU A 50 -13.50 8.83 -10.86
CA GLU A 50 -12.64 9.86 -11.41
C GLU A 50 -12.66 11.12 -10.54
N GLY A 51 -11.48 11.66 -10.30
CA GLY A 51 -11.32 12.85 -9.48
C GLY A 51 -11.35 12.60 -7.98
N ARG A 52 -11.64 11.39 -7.57
CA ARG A 52 -11.67 11.06 -6.14
C ARG A 52 -10.35 10.50 -5.68
N ARG A 53 -9.99 10.81 -4.46
CA ARG A 53 -8.74 10.35 -3.86
C ARG A 53 -9.03 9.27 -2.85
N PHE A 54 -8.20 8.23 -2.87
CA PHE A 54 -8.31 7.17 -1.87
C PHE A 54 -6.93 6.56 -1.61
N GLY A 55 -6.79 5.97 -0.44
CA GLY A 55 -5.52 5.37 -0.04
C GLY A 55 -5.20 4.12 -0.83
N HIS A 56 -3.93 3.95 -1.14
CA HIS A 56 -3.43 2.81 -1.90
C HIS A 56 -2.05 2.44 -1.41
N ALA A 57 -1.67 1.19 -1.60
CA ALA A 57 -0.37 0.70 -1.17
C ALA A 57 0.31 -0.08 -2.29
N PHE A 58 1.62 0.07 -2.36
CA PHE A 58 2.44 -0.64 -3.33
C PHE A 58 3.87 -0.69 -2.80
N ASN A 59 4.75 -1.34 -3.56
CA ASN A 59 6.15 -1.44 -3.16
C ASN A 59 7.03 -0.78 -4.21
N ILE A 60 8.20 -0.30 -3.78
CA ILE A 60 9.17 0.28 -4.70
C ILE A 60 10.56 -0.28 -4.42
N LEU A 61 11.36 -0.33 -5.47
CA LEU A 61 12.78 -0.61 -5.36
C LEU A 61 13.48 0.28 -6.37
N GLY A 62 14.20 1.29 -5.89
CA GLY A 62 14.79 2.28 -6.78
C GLY A 62 13.73 2.98 -7.59
N ASP A 63 13.85 2.94 -8.90
CA ASP A 63 12.93 3.61 -9.82
C ASP A 63 11.80 2.72 -10.32
N VAL A 64 11.60 1.58 -9.69
CA VAL A 64 10.60 0.61 -10.14
C VAL A 64 9.53 0.43 -9.08
N VAL A 65 8.27 0.43 -9.52
CA VAL A 65 7.10 0.14 -8.68
C VAL A 65 6.65 -1.28 -8.94
N PHE A 66 6.32 -1.98 -7.86
CA PHE A 66 5.71 -3.31 -7.91
C PHE A 66 4.34 -3.22 -7.26
N ASP A 67 3.31 -3.60 -7.99
CA ASP A 67 1.94 -3.56 -7.48
C ASP A 67 1.20 -4.80 -7.95
N ASN A 68 0.99 -5.72 -7.03
CA ASN A 68 0.31 -6.97 -7.32
C ASN A 68 -1.09 -7.02 -6.71
N SER A 69 -1.60 -5.88 -6.30
CA SER A 69 -2.92 -5.82 -5.70
C SER A 69 -4.02 -6.08 -6.73
N ASN A 70 -5.18 -6.47 -6.25
CA ASN A 70 -6.37 -6.68 -7.08
C ASN A 70 -6.16 -7.66 -8.23
N GLY A 71 -5.28 -8.64 -8.03
CA GLY A 71 -5.00 -9.62 -9.07
C GLY A 71 -4.10 -9.11 -10.17
N ASN A 72 -3.59 -7.91 -10.05
CA ASN A 72 -2.68 -7.35 -11.03
C ASN A 72 -1.25 -7.83 -10.80
N ASN A 73 -0.42 -7.61 -11.79
CA ASN A 73 1.00 -7.92 -11.68
C ASN A 73 1.74 -6.79 -12.40
N ILE A 74 1.82 -5.65 -11.72
CA ILE A 74 2.39 -4.44 -12.31
C ILE A 74 3.84 -4.29 -11.88
N MET A 75 4.69 -4.08 -12.87
CA MET A 75 6.07 -3.68 -12.65
C MET A 75 6.31 -2.53 -13.63
N MET A 76 6.53 -1.35 -13.10
CA MET A 76 6.51 -0.13 -13.92
C MET A 76 7.50 0.88 -13.38
N ARG A 77 7.99 1.74 -14.25
CA ARG A 77 8.83 2.85 -13.81
C ARG A 77 8.06 3.73 -12.85
N LYS A 78 8.74 4.16 -11.81
CA LYS A 78 8.15 4.95 -10.75
C LYS A 78 7.50 6.24 -11.27
N ASP A 79 8.19 6.95 -12.17
CA ASP A 79 7.64 8.20 -12.68
C ASP A 79 6.36 7.98 -13.47
N ASN A 80 6.28 6.91 -14.25
CA ASN A 80 5.06 6.61 -14.99
C ASN A 80 3.92 6.21 -14.07
N TYR A 81 4.22 5.39 -13.08
CA TYR A 81 3.21 4.94 -12.11
C TYR A 81 2.65 6.13 -11.34
N PHE A 82 3.52 7.01 -10.86
CA PHE A 82 3.10 8.18 -10.10
C PHE A 82 2.28 9.14 -10.95
N SER A 83 2.70 9.33 -12.20
CA SER A 83 1.95 10.19 -13.10
C SER A 83 0.54 9.66 -13.37
N GLN A 84 0.43 8.36 -13.61
CA GLN A 84 -0.88 7.76 -13.88
C GLN A 84 -1.80 7.79 -12.67
N GLY A 85 -1.25 7.66 -11.47
CA GLY A 85 -2.04 7.65 -10.26
C GLY A 85 -2.26 9.01 -9.63
N GLY A 86 -1.66 10.05 -10.20
CA GLY A 86 -1.74 11.36 -9.58
C GLY A 86 -1.07 11.41 -8.23
N ILE A 87 0.02 10.65 -8.06
CA ILE A 87 0.73 10.56 -6.79
C ILE A 87 1.79 11.64 -6.71
N ASP A 88 1.72 12.46 -5.66
CA ASP A 88 2.70 13.50 -5.40
C ASP A 88 3.46 13.14 -4.13
N PRO A 89 4.72 12.67 -4.24
CA PRO A 89 5.48 12.28 -3.06
C PRO A 89 5.83 13.44 -2.15
N LYS A 90 5.60 14.66 -2.59
CA LYS A 90 5.88 15.85 -1.80
C LYS A 90 4.67 16.37 -1.06
N GLU A 91 3.50 15.85 -1.36
CA GLU A 91 2.29 16.33 -0.69
C GLU A 91 2.22 15.77 0.72
N ARG A 92 2.21 16.66 1.69
CA ARG A 92 2.22 16.28 3.10
C ARG A 92 0.97 15.51 3.47
N GLY A 93 1.17 14.35 4.10
CA GLY A 93 0.07 13.52 4.53
C GLY A 93 -0.51 12.62 3.45
N ALA A 94 -0.04 12.75 2.21
CA ALA A 94 -0.55 11.99 1.08
C ALA A 94 0.41 10.91 0.60
N TYR A 95 1.60 10.81 1.20
CA TYR A 95 2.62 9.89 0.73
C TYR A 95 3.56 9.54 1.87
N VAL A 96 3.75 8.24 2.11
CA VAL A 96 4.67 7.78 3.17
C VAL A 96 5.41 6.55 2.69
N GLU A 97 6.72 6.53 2.87
CA GLU A 97 7.55 5.36 2.57
C GLU A 97 7.99 4.69 3.87
N TYR A 98 7.98 3.37 3.89
CA TYR A 98 8.42 2.59 5.02
C TYR A 98 9.49 1.60 4.57
N ASN A 99 10.61 1.55 5.26
CA ASN A 99 11.57 0.48 5.02
C ASN A 99 11.06 -0.80 5.72
N ALA A 100 11.82 -1.88 5.61
CA ALA A 100 11.37 -3.15 6.16
C ALA A 100 11.11 -3.07 7.66
N GLU A 101 12.05 -2.51 8.40
CA GLU A 101 11.93 -2.42 9.86
C GLU A 101 10.73 -1.56 10.26
N ASP A 102 10.59 -0.39 9.66
CA ASP A 102 9.49 0.51 9.98
C ASP A 102 8.14 -0.12 9.69
N SER A 103 8.02 -0.83 8.56
CA SER A 103 6.76 -1.46 8.22
C SER A 103 6.39 -2.55 9.23
N LEU A 104 7.36 -3.35 9.64
CA LEU A 104 7.10 -4.39 10.64
C LEU A 104 6.69 -3.79 11.98
N LEU A 105 7.34 -2.71 12.39
CA LEU A 105 6.99 -2.04 13.64
C LEU A 105 5.58 -1.49 13.60
N LYS A 106 5.16 -0.91 12.47
CA LYS A 106 3.80 -0.41 12.33
C LYS A 106 2.77 -1.53 12.39
N MET A 107 3.06 -2.64 11.70
CA MET A 107 2.18 -3.81 11.73
C MET A 107 2.02 -4.34 13.16
N ALA A 108 3.12 -4.42 13.89
CA ALA A 108 3.09 -4.92 15.26
C ALA A 108 2.34 -3.97 16.19
N LYS A 109 2.43 -2.67 15.94
CA LYS A 109 1.78 -1.68 16.78
C LYS A 109 0.28 -1.62 16.55
N TYR A 110 -0.13 -1.61 15.29
CA TYR A 110 -1.53 -1.34 14.95
C TYR A 110 -2.36 -2.57 14.65
N HIS A 111 -1.73 -3.71 14.41
CA HIS A 111 -2.39 -4.99 14.17
C HIS A 111 -3.28 -5.00 12.92
N HIS A 112 -3.02 -4.10 11.97
CA HIS A 112 -3.66 -4.14 10.67
C HIS A 112 -2.68 -3.71 9.59
N TRP A 113 -3.04 -3.98 8.33
CA TRP A 113 -2.12 -3.78 7.21
C TRP A 113 -1.94 -2.34 6.78
N GLY A 114 -2.76 -1.44 7.28
CA GLY A 114 -2.67 -0.02 6.94
C GLY A 114 -3.99 0.52 6.42
N PRO A 115 -4.03 1.81 6.10
CA PRO A 115 -2.96 2.79 6.27
C PRO A 115 -2.72 3.16 7.73
N TRP A 116 -1.51 3.68 8.02
CA TRP A 116 -1.15 4.03 9.40
C TRP A 116 -0.92 5.53 9.58
N ASP A 117 -0.32 6.18 8.59
CA ASP A 117 0.13 7.57 8.73
C ASP A 117 -0.42 8.52 7.67
N LEU A 118 -1.26 8.03 6.75
CA LEU A 118 -1.88 8.94 5.79
C LEU A 118 -2.88 9.84 6.48
N ASN A 119 -2.94 11.10 6.04
CA ASN A 119 -3.89 12.06 6.59
C ASN A 119 -5.28 11.77 6.04
N THR A 120 -6.16 11.21 6.89
CA THR A 120 -7.48 10.77 6.45
C THR A 120 -8.37 11.92 5.97
N SER A 121 -8.05 13.15 6.34
CA SER A 121 -8.84 14.29 5.87
C SER A 121 -8.67 14.54 4.38
N LEU A 122 -7.67 13.94 3.76
CA LEU A 122 -7.45 14.08 2.32
C LEU A 122 -8.26 13.07 1.51
N GLU A 123 -8.83 12.06 2.18
CA GLU A 123 -9.60 11.04 1.48
C GLU A 123 -10.94 11.61 1.04
N GLU A 124 -11.31 11.37 -0.21
CA GLU A 124 -12.57 11.84 -0.73
C GLU A 124 -13.61 10.73 -0.71
N GLU A 125 -14.89 11.12 -0.70
CA GLU A 125 -15.95 10.14 -0.62
C GLU A 125 -15.96 9.21 -1.81
N ILE A 126 -16.15 7.93 -1.53
CA ILE A 126 -16.34 6.92 -2.57
C ILE A 126 -17.81 6.46 -2.52
N PRO A 127 -18.31 5.86 -3.61
CA PRO A 127 -19.69 5.38 -3.65
C PRO A 127 -20.01 4.47 -2.47
N ASP A 128 -21.28 4.52 -2.02
CA ASP A 128 -21.71 3.76 -0.86
C ASP A 128 -21.41 2.28 -0.94
N GLU A 129 -21.56 1.69 -2.11
CA GLU A 129 -21.31 0.27 -2.27
C GLU A 129 -19.86 -0.12 -2.01
N ASN A 130 -18.95 0.85 -2.03
CA ASN A 130 -17.55 0.59 -1.79
C ASN A 130 -17.05 1.18 -0.48
N ARG A 131 -17.90 1.95 0.18
CA ARG A 131 -17.49 2.70 1.36
C ARG A 131 -16.99 1.83 2.50
N GLU A 132 -17.72 0.77 2.78
CA GLU A 132 -17.35 -0.11 3.87
C GLU A 132 -16.04 -0.85 3.60
N ILE A 133 -15.85 -1.26 2.36
CA ILE A 133 -14.61 -1.93 1.98
C ILE A 133 -13.43 -0.98 2.16
N GLY A 134 -13.59 0.27 1.72
CA GLY A 134 -12.52 1.25 1.82
C GLY A 134 -12.21 1.69 3.24
N LYS A 135 -13.20 1.62 4.12
CA LYS A 135 -13.01 2.05 5.51
C LYS A 135 -12.56 0.93 6.42
N LYS A 136 -12.86 -0.30 6.07
CA LYS A 136 -12.55 -1.44 6.91
C LYS A 136 -11.11 -1.84 6.73
N LYS A 137 -10.29 -1.54 7.72
CA LYS A 137 -8.89 -1.91 7.70
C LYS A 137 -8.76 -3.41 7.94
N LEU A 138 -8.03 -4.09 7.08
CA LEU A 138 -7.81 -5.52 7.22
C LEU A 138 -6.88 -5.79 8.39
N ARG A 139 -7.34 -6.62 9.30
CA ARG A 139 -6.57 -6.96 10.47
C ARG A 139 -5.57 -8.07 10.14
N ILE A 140 -4.45 -8.02 10.84
CA ILE A 140 -3.42 -9.04 10.70
C ILE A 140 -3.77 -10.19 11.64
N SER A 141 -3.74 -11.42 11.13
CA SER A 141 -4.07 -12.59 11.95
C SER A 141 -3.05 -12.77 13.06
N PRO A 142 -3.45 -13.40 14.18
CA PRO A 142 -2.52 -13.67 15.28
C PRO A 142 -1.29 -14.46 14.85
N LYS A 143 -1.47 -15.39 13.93
CA LYS A 143 -0.37 -16.19 13.42
C LYS A 143 0.67 -15.34 12.72
N ILE A 144 0.21 -14.43 11.87
CA ILE A 144 1.11 -13.54 11.13
C ILE A 144 1.74 -12.53 12.08
N LEU A 145 0.98 -12.03 13.06
CA LEU A 145 1.53 -11.13 14.07
C LEU A 145 2.69 -11.77 14.82
N GLN A 146 2.59 -13.08 15.11
CA GLN A 146 3.67 -13.75 15.77
C GLN A 146 4.93 -13.80 14.89
N ILE A 147 4.73 -14.04 13.59
CA ILE A 147 5.85 -14.03 12.65
C ILE A 147 6.51 -12.64 12.63
N ILE A 148 5.70 -11.59 12.61
CA ILE A 148 6.21 -10.23 12.62
C ILE A 148 7.02 -9.97 13.89
N LYS A 149 6.48 -10.34 15.03
CA LYS A 149 7.17 -10.14 16.31
C LYS A 149 8.48 -10.90 16.37
N ASP A 150 8.49 -12.11 15.84
CA ASP A 150 9.71 -12.90 15.81
C ASP A 150 10.78 -12.23 14.93
N LYS A 151 10.38 -11.68 13.80
CA LYS A 151 11.32 -10.97 12.94
C LYS A 151 11.89 -9.72 13.62
N ILE A 152 11.06 -9.01 14.34
CA ILE A 152 11.51 -7.81 15.04
C ILE A 152 12.50 -8.16 16.16
N ASN A 153 12.19 -9.19 16.91
CA ASN A 153 12.97 -9.53 18.10
C ASN A 153 14.14 -10.46 17.84
N GLY A 154 13.98 -11.28 16.85
CA GLY A 154 14.93 -12.28 16.75
C GLY A 154 15.82 -12.21 15.68
N HIS A 155 15.42 -11.66 15.15
CA HIS A 155 15.94 -11.65 14.28
C HIS A 155 16.99 -12.34 14.13
N VAL A 156 17.14 -12.85 14.24
CA VAL A 156 18.27 -13.54 14.07
C VAL A 156 18.23 -14.40 12.99
#